data_764496e8c2ff7c7161ee5c1f2e7d3e01
#
_entry.id   764496e8c2ff7c7161ee5c1f2e7d3e01
#
_cell.length_a   1.000
_cell.length_b   1.000
_cell.length_c   1.000
_cell.angle_alpha   90.00
_cell.angle_beta   90.00
_cell.angle_gamma   90.00
#
_symmetry.space_group_name_H-M   'P 1'
#
loop_
_entity.id
_entity.type
_entity.pdbx_description
1 polymer ?
#
loop_
_entity_poly.entity_id
_entity_poly.type
_entity_poly.pdbx_seq_one_letter_code
_entity_poly.pdbx_strand_id
1 'polypeptide(L)'
;MDYSEILKNARECSGPYCKACPVCNGMACRTQVPGPGGKGTAATMLRNYQKWQEVCINMDTICENAPIDTTFTMFGRTFAAPIFAGTLGAMKRHYGDKYDDLTYNDILVSSCAQAGIAAFTGDGTNPAVMEGALHAIAASGGAGIPTVKPWNMETVFAKLDAVRQADPMAVAMDIDAAGLPFLKGLTPPAGSKTVEELRQIIDYAKKPFIIKGIMTVRGAQKALEAGASAIVVSNHGGRVQDQCPSTAEVLPAIADAVGGKLTILVDGGLRNGTDIFKALALGADGVLIGRPFVTMVYGGGAQGPGVLVKKLQAELADTMAMCGAHSLAEIRRDMLFGY
;
A
#
# COMPACT_ATOMS: atom_id res chain seq x y z
N MET A 1 -24.05 -5.28 4.03
CA MET A 1 -23.39 -5.05 5.35
C MET A 1 -22.81 -3.65 5.36
N ASP A 2 -22.92 -2.95 6.47
CA ASP A 2 -22.22 -1.69 6.68
C ASP A 2 -20.80 -1.90 7.27
N TYR A 3 -20.03 -0.83 7.39
CA TYR A 3 -18.64 -0.88 7.87
C TYR A 3 -18.54 -1.41 9.31
N SER A 4 -19.46 -1.03 10.19
CA SER A 4 -19.45 -1.41 11.61
C SER A 4 -19.79 -2.88 11.80
N GLU A 5 -20.75 -3.39 11.03
CA GLU A 5 -21.13 -4.80 10.99
C GLU A 5 -19.95 -5.67 10.50
N ILE A 6 -19.27 -5.24 9.43
CA ILE A 6 -18.08 -5.93 8.93
C ILE A 6 -16.96 -5.96 9.99
N LEU A 7 -16.73 -4.86 10.70
CA LEU A 7 -15.75 -4.85 11.79
C LEU A 7 -16.11 -5.81 12.93
N LYS A 8 -17.40 -5.90 13.28
CA LYS A 8 -17.87 -6.86 14.28
C LYS A 8 -17.60 -8.29 13.84
N ASN A 9 -17.99 -8.66 12.62
CA ASN A 9 -17.75 -9.98 12.06
C ASN A 9 -16.24 -10.31 11.99
N ALA A 10 -15.41 -9.32 11.63
CA ALA A 10 -13.96 -9.50 11.57
C ALA A 10 -13.36 -9.86 12.93
N ARG A 11 -13.89 -9.33 14.04
CA ARG A 11 -13.42 -9.67 15.40
C ARG A 11 -13.65 -11.13 15.76
N GLU A 12 -14.70 -11.73 15.21
CA GLU A 12 -15.08 -13.12 15.49
C GLU A 12 -14.17 -14.12 14.72
N CYS A 13 -13.57 -13.69 13.61
CA CYS A 13 -12.82 -14.58 12.72
C CYS A 13 -11.35 -14.19 12.49
N SER A 14 -10.91 -13.03 12.99
CA SER A 14 -9.49 -12.63 12.96
C SER A 14 -8.83 -13.00 14.27
N GLY A 15 -7.65 -13.60 14.22
CA GLY A 15 -6.94 -13.91 15.45
C GLY A 15 -5.75 -14.85 15.22
N PRO A 16 -5.00 -15.10 16.27
CA PRO A 16 -5.12 -14.50 17.61
C PRO A 16 -4.54 -13.08 17.69
N TYR A 17 -3.82 -12.62 16.65
CA TYR A 17 -2.99 -11.40 16.68
C TYR A 17 -3.76 -10.12 16.34
N CYS A 18 -4.56 -10.14 15.27
CA CYS A 18 -5.39 -9.00 14.89
C CYS A 18 -6.65 -8.94 15.76
N LYS A 19 -7.00 -7.74 16.25
CA LYS A 19 -8.18 -7.51 17.09
C LYS A 19 -9.31 -6.79 16.35
N ALA A 20 -9.15 -6.54 15.04
CA ALA A 20 -10.09 -5.77 14.22
C ALA A 20 -10.62 -4.52 14.99
N CYS A 21 -9.68 -3.68 15.43
CA CYS A 21 -9.96 -2.53 16.28
C CYS A 21 -10.83 -1.50 15.56
N PRO A 22 -11.71 -0.76 16.26
CA PRO A 22 -12.49 0.34 15.67
C PRO A 22 -11.60 1.39 14.99
N VAL A 23 -10.46 1.69 15.62
CA VAL A 23 -9.39 2.50 15.04
C VAL A 23 -8.12 1.64 14.99
N CYS A 24 -7.67 1.31 13.77
CA CYS A 24 -6.47 0.51 13.55
C CYS A 24 -5.19 1.34 13.76
N ASN A 25 -4.92 1.78 14.99
CA ASN A 25 -3.78 2.62 15.36
C ASN A 25 -2.49 1.85 15.70
N GLY A 26 -2.54 0.53 15.69
CA GLY A 26 -1.39 -0.33 15.99
C GLY A 26 -1.20 -0.69 17.46
N MET A 27 -1.87 -0.03 18.40
CA MET A 27 -1.63 -0.21 19.84
C MET A 27 -1.90 -1.64 20.32
N ALA A 28 -3.01 -2.26 19.89
CA ALA A 28 -3.42 -3.58 20.37
C ALA A 28 -2.53 -4.73 19.85
N CYS A 29 -1.88 -4.53 18.70
CA CYS A 29 -1.08 -5.58 18.04
C CYS A 29 0.40 -5.21 17.86
N ARG A 30 0.89 -4.13 18.48
CA ARG A 30 2.22 -3.56 18.23
C ARG A 30 3.37 -4.55 18.31
N THR A 31 3.33 -5.49 19.25
CA THR A 31 4.41 -6.47 19.49
C THR A 31 4.14 -7.83 18.82
N GLN A 32 3.06 -7.98 18.07
CA GLN A 32 2.69 -9.27 17.46
C GLN A 32 3.43 -9.50 16.14
N VAL A 33 4.59 -10.16 16.21
CA VAL A 33 5.38 -10.65 15.07
C VAL A 33 5.77 -12.10 15.35
N PRO A 34 5.23 -13.10 14.65
CA PRO A 34 4.29 -13.02 13.52
C PRO A 34 2.97 -12.39 13.90
N GLY A 35 2.28 -11.81 12.91
CA GLY A 35 1.04 -11.05 13.11
C GLY A 35 1.16 -9.65 12.48
N PRO A 36 0.20 -8.76 12.70
CA PRO A 36 0.16 -7.42 12.08
C PRO A 36 1.06 -6.38 12.77
N GLY A 37 1.88 -6.77 13.75
CA GLY A 37 2.70 -5.87 14.57
C GLY A 37 3.95 -5.33 13.88
N GLY A 38 4.66 -4.44 14.58
CA GLY A 38 5.92 -3.83 14.19
C GLY A 38 7.15 -4.59 14.71
N LYS A 39 8.32 -4.29 14.15
CA LYS A 39 9.60 -4.82 14.60
C LYS A 39 10.06 -4.15 15.90
N GLY A 40 10.79 -4.86 16.75
CA GLY A 40 11.37 -4.33 17.97
C GLY A 40 10.33 -3.79 18.94
N THR A 41 10.44 -2.53 19.31
CA THR A 41 9.48 -1.84 20.18
C THR A 41 8.20 -1.42 19.47
N ALA A 42 8.13 -1.59 18.14
CA ALA A 42 7.08 -1.09 17.25
C ALA A 42 6.94 0.44 17.21
N ALA A 43 7.97 1.18 17.61
CA ALA A 43 7.94 2.64 17.62
C ALA A 43 7.64 3.20 16.23
N THR A 44 8.26 2.67 15.17
CA THR A 44 7.98 3.08 13.78
C THR A 44 6.52 2.84 13.37
N MET A 45 5.95 1.70 13.75
CA MET A 45 4.56 1.37 13.45
C MET A 45 3.58 2.36 14.08
N LEU A 46 3.80 2.70 15.34
CA LEU A 46 2.96 3.66 16.08
C LEU A 46 3.16 5.08 15.54
N ARG A 47 4.41 5.46 15.26
CA ARG A 47 4.78 6.76 14.69
C ARG A 47 4.13 6.99 13.33
N ASN A 48 4.05 5.98 12.48
CA ASN A 48 3.35 6.05 11.19
C ASN A 48 1.91 6.55 11.36
N TYR A 49 1.16 5.99 12.30
CA TYR A 49 -0.21 6.44 12.56
C TYR A 49 -0.24 7.85 13.18
N GLN A 50 0.56 8.08 14.24
CA GLN A 50 0.55 9.32 14.99
C GLN A 50 0.90 10.54 14.13
N LYS A 51 1.92 10.43 13.28
CA LYS A 51 2.37 11.55 12.46
C LYS A 51 1.36 11.99 11.40
N TRP A 52 0.55 11.08 10.86
CA TRP A 52 -0.57 11.49 10.03
C TRP A 52 -1.64 12.27 10.81
N GLN A 53 -1.83 12.00 12.10
CA GLN A 53 -2.78 12.74 12.93
C GLN A 53 -2.26 14.15 13.32
N GLU A 54 -0.95 14.37 13.33
CA GLU A 54 -0.33 15.67 13.62
C GLU A 54 -0.38 16.64 12.43
N VAL A 55 -0.50 16.15 11.20
CA VAL A 55 -0.73 16.99 10.02
C VAL A 55 -2.15 17.56 10.10
N CYS A 56 -2.28 18.88 10.16
CA CYS A 56 -3.57 19.57 10.22
C CYS A 56 -3.94 20.15 8.85
N ILE A 57 -5.26 20.25 8.60
CA ILE A 57 -5.82 20.76 7.35
C ILE A 57 -6.23 22.23 7.55
N ASN A 58 -5.91 23.08 6.59
CA ASN A 58 -6.44 24.42 6.44
C ASN A 58 -7.79 24.34 5.71
N MET A 59 -8.87 24.54 6.44
CA MET A 59 -10.20 24.57 5.88
C MET A 59 -10.44 25.92 5.17
N ASP A 60 -10.89 25.89 3.92
CA ASP A 60 -11.31 27.08 3.17
C ASP A 60 -12.52 26.74 2.29
N THR A 61 -13.68 27.25 2.67
CA THR A 61 -14.96 27.02 2.00
C THR A 61 -15.49 28.23 1.21
N ILE A 62 -14.65 29.28 1.07
CA ILE A 62 -15.00 30.43 0.20
C ILE A 62 -14.53 30.06 -1.22
N CYS A 63 -15.28 29.19 -1.86
CA CYS A 63 -14.98 28.65 -3.19
C CYS A 63 -16.27 28.36 -3.97
N GLU A 64 -16.13 28.04 -5.25
CA GLU A 64 -17.24 27.59 -6.08
C GLU A 64 -17.82 26.26 -5.55
N ASN A 65 -19.15 26.11 -5.61
CA ASN A 65 -19.80 24.84 -5.29
C ASN A 65 -19.89 23.99 -6.56
N ALA A 66 -18.91 23.13 -6.78
CA ALA A 66 -18.81 22.24 -7.93
C ALA A 66 -18.70 20.76 -7.52
N PRO A 67 -19.03 19.82 -8.40
CA PRO A 67 -18.84 18.39 -8.15
C PRO A 67 -17.37 18.04 -7.88
N ILE A 68 -17.14 17.11 -6.95
CA ILE A 68 -15.80 16.64 -6.60
C ILE A 68 -15.45 15.42 -7.47
N ASP A 69 -14.32 15.49 -8.16
CA ASP A 69 -13.74 14.38 -8.92
C ASP A 69 -12.53 13.79 -8.18
N THR A 70 -12.64 12.54 -7.77
CA THR A 70 -11.57 11.78 -7.11
C THR A 70 -10.86 10.81 -8.07
N THR A 71 -11.17 10.83 -9.36
CA THR A 71 -10.58 9.90 -10.33
C THR A 71 -9.07 10.08 -10.44
N PHE A 72 -8.37 8.95 -10.56
CA PHE A 72 -6.92 8.90 -10.63
C PHE A 72 -6.47 8.03 -11.80
N THR A 73 -5.51 8.48 -12.60
CA THR A 73 -4.95 7.71 -13.71
C THR A 73 -3.49 7.36 -13.46
N MET A 74 -3.14 6.08 -13.56
CA MET A 74 -1.78 5.58 -13.45
C MET A 74 -1.55 4.44 -14.46
N PHE A 75 -0.44 4.51 -15.19
CA PHE A 75 -0.04 3.49 -16.18
C PHE A 75 -1.13 3.14 -17.20
N GLY A 76 -1.86 4.17 -17.67
CA GLY A 76 -2.92 4.03 -18.67
C GLY A 76 -4.24 3.45 -18.15
N ARG A 77 -4.39 3.24 -16.83
CA ARG A 77 -5.65 2.84 -16.20
C ARG A 77 -6.22 3.96 -15.33
N THR A 78 -7.51 4.16 -15.39
CA THR A 78 -8.25 5.12 -14.54
C THR A 78 -8.92 4.37 -13.39
N PHE A 79 -8.77 4.92 -12.19
CA PHE A 79 -9.30 4.41 -10.92
C PHE A 79 -10.34 5.39 -10.36
N ALA A 80 -11.27 4.88 -9.57
CA ALA A 80 -12.30 5.68 -8.90
C ALA A 80 -11.71 6.66 -7.86
N ALA A 81 -10.56 6.33 -7.30
CA ALA A 81 -9.84 7.15 -6.33
C ALA A 81 -8.34 6.75 -6.30
N PRO A 82 -7.44 7.61 -5.78
CA PRO A 82 -6.00 7.33 -5.69
C PRO A 82 -5.65 6.36 -4.54
N ILE A 83 -6.39 5.25 -4.46
CA ILE A 83 -6.36 4.28 -3.37
C ILE A 83 -6.02 2.90 -3.93
N PHE A 84 -5.10 2.21 -3.28
CA PHE A 84 -4.73 0.84 -3.58
C PHE A 84 -4.76 -0.03 -2.33
N ALA A 85 -5.21 -1.28 -2.44
CA ALA A 85 -5.01 -2.23 -1.36
C ALA A 85 -3.52 -2.55 -1.25
N GLY A 86 -2.96 -2.44 -0.03
CA GLY A 86 -1.52 -2.60 0.19
C GLY A 86 -1.09 -4.06 0.24
N THR A 87 0.18 -4.29 -0.08
CA THR A 87 0.82 -5.61 -0.13
C THR A 87 0.74 -6.36 1.19
N LEU A 88 0.12 -7.54 1.17
CA LEU A 88 0.05 -8.47 2.29
C LEU A 88 0.14 -9.92 1.80
N GLY A 89 0.62 -10.80 2.66
CA GLY A 89 0.72 -12.24 2.40
C GLY A 89 0.88 -13.02 3.69
N ALA A 90 0.96 -14.35 3.58
CA ALA A 90 1.02 -15.30 4.68
C ALA A 90 -0.18 -15.14 5.64
N MET A 91 -1.38 -15.15 5.06
CA MET A 91 -2.63 -14.79 5.74
C MET A 91 -2.90 -15.62 7.00
N LYS A 92 -2.82 -16.95 6.90
CA LYS A 92 -3.02 -17.85 8.06
C LYS A 92 -2.04 -17.54 9.19
N ARG A 93 -0.78 -17.25 8.85
CA ARG A 93 0.26 -16.94 9.85
C ARG A 93 0.03 -15.64 10.60
N HIS A 94 -0.59 -14.64 9.95
CA HIS A 94 -0.69 -13.28 10.49
C HIS A 94 -2.08 -12.89 10.97
N TYR A 95 -3.15 -13.47 10.38
CA TYR A 95 -4.51 -13.00 10.61
C TYR A 95 -5.49 -14.09 11.04
N GLY A 96 -5.10 -15.38 10.99
CA GLY A 96 -5.91 -16.53 11.40
C GLY A 96 -6.36 -17.40 10.23
N ASP A 97 -6.99 -18.54 10.55
CA ASP A 97 -7.16 -19.66 9.61
C ASP A 97 -8.35 -19.52 8.64
N LYS A 98 -9.12 -18.42 8.73
CA LYS A 98 -10.32 -18.23 7.89
C LYS A 98 -10.02 -18.27 6.40
N TYR A 99 -8.91 -17.64 5.98
CA TYR A 99 -8.47 -17.57 4.61
C TYR A 99 -6.99 -17.96 4.46
N ASP A 100 -6.67 -18.74 3.44
CA ASP A 100 -5.31 -18.86 2.93
C ASP A 100 -5.01 -17.74 1.92
N ASP A 101 -3.77 -17.71 1.42
CA ASP A 101 -3.35 -16.66 0.50
C ASP A 101 -4.06 -16.74 -0.85
N LEU A 102 -4.41 -17.93 -1.34
CA LEU A 102 -5.17 -18.11 -2.57
C LEU A 102 -6.56 -17.47 -2.44
N THR A 103 -7.35 -17.93 -1.48
CA THR A 103 -8.72 -17.45 -1.26
C THR A 103 -8.76 -15.95 -0.92
N TYR A 104 -7.80 -15.49 -0.10
CA TYR A 104 -7.70 -14.07 0.25
C TYR A 104 -7.44 -13.21 -0.98
N ASN A 105 -6.49 -13.58 -1.85
CA ASN A 105 -6.17 -12.81 -3.05
C ASN A 105 -7.31 -12.83 -4.08
N ASP A 106 -8.00 -13.96 -4.25
CA ASP A 106 -9.18 -14.05 -5.13
C ASP A 106 -10.26 -13.05 -4.70
N ILE A 107 -10.55 -12.97 -3.40
CA ILE A 107 -11.50 -12.00 -2.85
C ILE A 107 -10.98 -10.58 -2.98
N LEU A 108 -9.74 -10.30 -2.56
CA LEU A 108 -9.20 -8.95 -2.53
C LEU A 108 -9.10 -8.34 -3.91
N VAL A 109 -8.44 -9.05 -4.86
CA VAL A 109 -8.16 -8.52 -6.19
C VAL A 109 -9.46 -8.28 -6.96
N SER A 110 -10.37 -9.29 -6.98
CA SER A 110 -11.65 -9.16 -7.69
C SER A 110 -12.53 -8.04 -7.10
N SER A 111 -12.61 -7.94 -5.77
CA SER A 111 -13.44 -6.91 -5.11
C SER A 111 -12.84 -5.51 -5.27
N CYS A 112 -11.52 -5.37 -5.25
CA CYS A 112 -10.86 -4.08 -5.53
C CYS A 112 -11.10 -3.64 -6.98
N ALA A 113 -10.98 -4.56 -7.95
CA ALA A 113 -11.28 -4.27 -9.35
C ALA A 113 -12.74 -3.83 -9.55
N GLN A 114 -13.70 -4.53 -8.93
CA GLN A 114 -15.12 -4.14 -8.95
C GLN A 114 -15.39 -2.78 -8.29
N ALA A 115 -14.59 -2.43 -7.27
CA ALA A 115 -14.67 -1.12 -6.60
C ALA A 115 -13.94 0.00 -7.35
N GLY A 116 -13.35 -0.28 -8.52
CA GLY A 116 -12.64 0.70 -9.34
C GLY A 116 -11.25 1.07 -8.83
N ILE A 117 -10.61 0.20 -8.04
CA ILE A 117 -9.21 0.34 -7.60
C ILE A 117 -8.40 -0.92 -7.91
N ALA A 118 -7.10 -0.93 -7.65
CA ALA A 118 -6.26 -2.12 -7.77
C ALA A 118 -5.70 -2.57 -6.42
N ALA A 119 -5.31 -3.85 -6.34
CA ALA A 119 -4.64 -4.43 -5.20
C ALA A 119 -3.16 -4.70 -5.50
N PHE A 120 -2.28 -4.31 -4.57
CA PHE A 120 -0.93 -4.84 -4.49
C PHE A 120 -0.98 -6.18 -3.76
N THR A 121 -0.44 -7.22 -4.35
CA THR A 121 -0.41 -8.56 -3.76
C THR A 121 0.97 -8.91 -3.21
N GLY A 122 1.05 -9.94 -2.38
CA GLY A 122 2.29 -10.33 -1.71
C GLY A 122 3.07 -11.44 -2.41
N ASP A 123 4.28 -11.65 -1.92
CA ASP A 123 5.18 -12.76 -2.21
C ASP A 123 5.74 -13.29 -0.89
N GLY A 124 6.20 -14.51 -0.85
CA GLY A 124 6.76 -15.14 0.34
C GLY A 124 7.61 -16.36 0.03
N THR A 125 8.03 -17.05 1.09
CA THR A 125 8.79 -18.31 1.00
C THR A 125 7.93 -19.49 0.54
N ASN A 126 6.61 -19.41 0.77
CA ASN A 126 5.66 -20.37 0.23
C ASN A 126 5.25 -19.92 -1.18
N PRO A 127 5.54 -20.71 -2.24
CA PRO A 127 5.18 -20.37 -3.62
C PRO A 127 3.69 -20.08 -3.81
N ALA A 128 2.80 -20.77 -3.08
CA ALA A 128 1.36 -20.59 -3.16
C ALA A 128 0.89 -19.15 -2.88
N VAL A 129 1.67 -18.35 -2.13
CA VAL A 129 1.35 -16.93 -1.87
C VAL A 129 1.35 -16.14 -3.18
N MET A 130 2.38 -16.32 -3.99
CA MET A 130 2.50 -15.62 -5.28
C MET A 130 1.64 -16.25 -6.37
N GLU A 131 1.56 -17.58 -6.42
CA GLU A 131 0.73 -18.30 -7.39
C GLU A 131 -0.74 -17.90 -7.25
N GLY A 132 -1.27 -17.87 -6.02
CA GLY A 132 -2.63 -17.40 -5.75
C GLY A 132 -2.85 -15.94 -6.15
N ALA A 133 -1.86 -15.09 -5.89
CA ALA A 133 -1.91 -13.68 -6.31
C ALA A 133 -1.98 -13.53 -7.84
N LEU A 134 -1.11 -14.22 -8.57
CA LEU A 134 -1.06 -14.17 -10.03
C LEU A 134 -2.32 -14.76 -10.67
N HIS A 135 -2.88 -15.83 -10.09
CA HIS A 135 -4.15 -16.39 -10.52
C HIS A 135 -5.28 -15.35 -10.42
N ALA A 136 -5.43 -14.71 -9.27
CA ALA A 136 -6.44 -13.71 -9.05
C ALA A 136 -6.29 -12.47 -9.96
N ILE A 137 -5.04 -12.04 -10.22
CA ILE A 137 -4.73 -10.92 -11.12
C ILE A 137 -5.12 -11.27 -12.56
N ALA A 138 -4.75 -12.45 -13.06
CA ALA A 138 -5.10 -12.91 -14.40
C ALA A 138 -6.61 -13.01 -14.57
N ALA A 139 -7.33 -13.61 -13.60
CA ALA A 139 -8.78 -13.73 -13.60
C ALA A 139 -9.51 -12.39 -13.56
N SER A 140 -8.84 -11.32 -13.06
CA SER A 140 -9.37 -9.95 -13.00
C SER A 140 -8.87 -9.06 -14.16
N GLY A 141 -8.43 -9.63 -15.27
CA GLY A 141 -7.96 -8.87 -16.45
C GLY A 141 -6.72 -8.00 -16.16
N GLY A 142 -5.80 -8.51 -15.36
CA GLY A 142 -4.57 -7.80 -14.98
C GLY A 142 -4.77 -6.65 -13.98
N ALA A 143 -5.93 -6.57 -13.33
CA ALA A 143 -6.26 -5.50 -12.39
C ALA A 143 -5.60 -5.70 -11.02
N GLY A 144 -4.28 -5.86 -11.00
CA GLY A 144 -3.48 -5.99 -9.78
C GLY A 144 -2.01 -5.75 -10.03
N ILE A 145 -1.25 -5.62 -8.95
CA ILE A 145 0.19 -5.31 -8.97
C ILE A 145 0.89 -6.33 -8.07
N PRO A 146 1.48 -7.40 -8.64
CA PRO A 146 2.23 -8.36 -7.86
C PRO A 146 3.50 -7.72 -7.31
N THR A 147 3.79 -7.96 -6.02
CA THR A 147 4.98 -7.44 -5.36
C THR A 147 5.96 -8.58 -5.10
N VAL A 148 7.07 -8.60 -5.85
CA VAL A 148 8.14 -9.58 -5.73
C VAL A 148 9.09 -9.19 -4.59
N LYS A 149 9.49 -10.16 -3.77
CA LYS A 149 10.53 -9.94 -2.76
C LYS A 149 11.92 -9.78 -3.40
N PRO A 150 12.86 -9.10 -2.74
CA PRO A 150 14.21 -8.90 -3.26
C PRO A 150 15.09 -10.16 -3.08
N TRP A 151 14.64 -11.29 -3.67
CA TRP A 151 15.38 -12.55 -3.71
C TRP A 151 16.71 -12.39 -4.48
N ASN A 152 17.54 -13.46 -4.53
CA ASN A 152 18.66 -13.48 -5.47
C ASN A 152 18.16 -13.34 -6.91
N MET A 153 19.04 -12.89 -7.82
CA MET A 153 18.66 -12.51 -9.20
C MET A 153 17.98 -13.66 -9.96
N GLU A 154 18.47 -14.87 -9.83
CA GLU A 154 17.88 -16.05 -10.47
C GLU A 154 16.41 -16.26 -10.07
N THR A 155 16.12 -16.21 -8.77
CA THR A 155 14.76 -16.35 -8.24
C THR A 155 13.86 -15.18 -8.67
N VAL A 156 14.39 -13.95 -8.68
CA VAL A 156 13.63 -12.78 -9.15
C VAL A 156 13.22 -12.96 -10.62
N PHE A 157 14.14 -13.37 -11.50
CA PHE A 157 13.83 -13.57 -12.91
C PHE A 157 12.81 -14.69 -13.12
N ALA A 158 12.95 -15.83 -12.44
CA ALA A 158 11.95 -16.91 -12.49
C ALA A 158 10.55 -16.45 -12.06
N LYS A 159 10.46 -15.62 -11.00
CA LYS A 159 9.19 -15.03 -10.57
C LYS A 159 8.63 -14.04 -11.59
N LEU A 160 9.46 -13.23 -12.23
CA LEU A 160 9.05 -12.30 -13.28
C LEU A 160 8.54 -13.02 -14.52
N ASP A 161 9.04 -14.22 -14.84
CA ASP A 161 8.48 -15.05 -15.89
C ASP A 161 7.04 -15.48 -15.59
N ALA A 162 6.75 -15.89 -14.37
CA ALA A 162 5.39 -16.19 -13.94
C ALA A 162 4.49 -14.94 -13.93
N VAL A 163 5.02 -13.78 -13.51
CA VAL A 163 4.31 -12.49 -13.53
C VAL A 163 3.87 -12.13 -14.95
N ARG A 164 4.71 -12.33 -15.96
CA ARG A 164 4.37 -12.01 -17.35
C ARG A 164 3.17 -12.81 -17.86
N GLN A 165 2.99 -14.04 -17.41
CA GLN A 165 1.84 -14.87 -17.80
C GLN A 165 0.51 -14.33 -17.24
N ALA A 166 0.53 -13.70 -16.08
CA ALA A 166 -0.64 -13.08 -15.46
C ALA A 166 -1.00 -11.71 -16.06
N ASP A 167 -0.12 -11.16 -16.90
CA ASP A 167 -0.24 -9.85 -17.58
C ASP A 167 -0.73 -8.70 -16.68
N PRO A 168 -0.10 -8.42 -15.52
CA PRO A 168 -0.51 -7.36 -14.63
C PRO A 168 -0.29 -5.97 -15.24
N MET A 169 -0.98 -4.96 -14.71
CA MET A 169 -0.80 -3.57 -15.11
C MET A 169 0.59 -3.00 -14.80
N ALA A 170 1.22 -3.48 -13.75
CA ALA A 170 2.56 -3.12 -13.30
C ALA A 170 3.12 -4.21 -12.38
N VAL A 171 4.40 -4.14 -12.06
CA VAL A 171 5.09 -5.01 -11.11
C VAL A 171 5.72 -4.18 -10.01
N ALA A 172 5.70 -4.65 -8.77
CA ALA A 172 6.38 -4.01 -7.65
C ALA A 172 7.47 -4.91 -7.06
N MET A 173 8.46 -4.29 -6.42
CA MET A 173 9.42 -4.95 -5.53
C MET A 173 9.49 -4.20 -4.23
N ASP A 174 9.23 -4.87 -3.10
CA ASP A 174 9.43 -4.30 -1.77
C ASP A 174 10.88 -4.52 -1.32
N ILE A 175 11.76 -3.60 -1.73
CA ILE A 175 13.21 -3.69 -1.52
C ILE A 175 13.58 -3.75 -0.03
N ASP A 176 12.77 -3.14 0.83
CA ASP A 176 12.92 -3.11 2.28
C ASP A 176 12.63 -4.46 2.95
N ALA A 177 11.97 -5.38 2.24
CA ALA A 177 11.71 -6.73 2.75
C ALA A 177 12.99 -7.52 3.07
N ALA A 178 14.15 -7.12 2.54
CA ALA A 178 15.45 -7.59 3.00
C ALA A 178 15.66 -7.45 4.53
N GLY A 179 14.95 -6.53 5.18
CA GLY A 179 14.95 -6.32 6.63
C GLY A 179 13.97 -7.18 7.43
N LEU A 180 13.09 -7.94 6.77
CA LEU A 180 12.12 -8.79 7.46
C LEU A 180 12.81 -9.92 8.24
N PRO A 181 12.51 -10.08 9.55
CA PRO A 181 13.22 -11.06 10.38
C PRO A 181 13.11 -12.49 9.87
N PHE A 182 11.96 -12.85 9.28
CA PHE A 182 11.68 -14.22 8.81
C PHE A 182 12.17 -14.51 7.39
N LEU A 183 12.81 -13.54 6.71
CA LEU A 183 13.47 -13.76 5.41
C LEU A 183 14.99 -13.91 5.54
N LYS A 184 15.56 -13.54 6.70
CA LYS A 184 16.99 -13.66 6.94
C LYS A 184 17.38 -15.13 7.08
N GLY A 185 18.45 -15.54 6.39
CA GLY A 185 19.00 -16.90 6.48
C GLY A 185 18.17 -17.97 5.77
N LEU A 186 17.20 -17.58 4.93
CA LEU A 186 16.43 -18.51 4.13
C LEU A 186 17.12 -18.85 2.80
N THR A 187 16.63 -19.91 2.16
CA THR A 187 16.99 -20.28 0.80
C THR A 187 15.72 -20.26 -0.06
N PRO A 188 15.68 -19.49 -1.17
CA PRO A 188 16.73 -18.59 -1.66
C PRO A 188 16.93 -17.36 -0.75
N PRO A 189 18.13 -16.75 -0.73
CA PRO A 189 18.39 -15.59 0.10
C PRO A 189 17.70 -14.33 -0.48
N ALA A 190 17.11 -13.51 0.41
CA ALA A 190 16.65 -12.16 0.09
C ALA A 190 17.65 -11.14 0.64
N GLY A 191 17.91 -10.07 -0.11
CA GLY A 191 18.87 -9.05 0.28
C GLY A 191 18.69 -7.74 -0.47
N SER A 192 19.51 -6.74 -0.10
CA SER A 192 19.57 -5.46 -0.78
C SER A 192 19.94 -5.61 -2.26
N LYS A 193 19.53 -4.64 -3.07
CA LYS A 193 19.87 -4.56 -4.49
C LYS A 193 20.63 -3.29 -4.78
N THR A 194 21.62 -3.37 -5.67
CA THR A 194 22.30 -2.21 -6.26
C THR A 194 21.41 -1.56 -7.31
N VAL A 195 21.74 -0.32 -7.70
CA VAL A 195 21.05 0.37 -8.81
C VAL A 195 21.14 -0.44 -10.11
N GLU A 196 22.29 -1.05 -10.37
CA GLU A 196 22.50 -1.87 -11.56
C GLU A 196 21.67 -3.15 -11.57
N GLU A 197 21.59 -3.87 -10.45
CA GLU A 197 20.70 -5.03 -10.31
C GLU A 197 19.23 -4.64 -10.49
N LEU A 198 18.81 -3.49 -9.91
CA LEU A 198 17.45 -2.99 -10.10
C LEU A 198 17.17 -2.65 -11.56
N ARG A 199 18.12 -2.03 -12.28
CA ARG A 199 17.99 -1.75 -13.71
C ARG A 199 17.77 -3.04 -14.50
N GLN A 200 18.58 -4.07 -14.26
CA GLN A 200 18.43 -5.37 -14.92
C GLN A 200 17.06 -6.00 -14.63
N ILE A 201 16.58 -5.93 -13.40
CA ILE A 201 15.26 -6.43 -12.98
C ILE A 201 14.14 -5.67 -13.70
N ILE A 202 14.22 -4.34 -13.75
CA ILE A 202 13.24 -3.47 -14.41
C ILE A 202 13.19 -3.74 -15.90
N ASP A 203 14.36 -3.84 -16.54
CA ASP A 203 14.48 -4.15 -17.97
C ASP A 203 13.91 -5.56 -18.28
N TYR A 204 14.10 -6.51 -17.38
CA TYR A 204 13.59 -7.86 -17.54
C TYR A 204 12.07 -7.95 -17.36
N ALA A 205 11.50 -7.16 -16.47
CA ALA A 205 10.07 -7.19 -16.15
C ALA A 205 9.18 -6.78 -17.33
N LYS A 206 9.64 -5.88 -18.22
CA LYS A 206 8.91 -5.38 -19.40
C LYS A 206 7.53 -4.79 -19.09
N LYS A 207 7.36 -4.28 -17.88
CA LYS A 207 6.14 -3.65 -17.35
C LYS A 207 6.54 -2.39 -16.58
N PRO A 208 5.65 -1.43 -16.36
CA PRO A 208 5.88 -0.38 -15.38
C PRO A 208 6.32 -1.00 -14.05
N PHE A 209 7.43 -0.51 -13.49
CA PHE A 209 8.04 -1.11 -12.30
C PHE A 209 8.03 -0.15 -11.13
N ILE A 210 7.58 -0.63 -9.97
CA ILE A 210 7.39 0.14 -8.74
C ILE A 210 8.37 -0.34 -7.69
N ILE A 211 9.22 0.54 -7.17
CA ILE A 211 10.12 0.22 -6.06
C ILE A 211 9.49 0.68 -4.75
N LYS A 212 9.11 -0.28 -3.89
CA LYS A 212 8.52 -0.04 -2.58
C LYS A 212 9.58 -0.15 -1.48
N GLY A 213 9.43 0.67 -0.42
CA GLY A 213 10.37 0.67 0.72
C GLY A 213 11.35 1.84 0.68
N ILE A 214 10.95 2.94 0.05
CA ILE A 214 11.77 4.15 -0.08
C ILE A 214 11.47 5.11 1.06
N MET A 215 12.50 5.47 1.84
CA MET A 215 12.37 6.34 3.02
C MET A 215 13.34 7.53 3.00
N THR A 216 14.09 7.74 1.92
CA THR A 216 15.06 8.83 1.81
C THR A 216 15.06 9.43 0.40
N VAL A 217 15.40 10.72 0.30
CA VAL A 217 15.61 11.40 -0.99
C VAL A 217 16.63 10.65 -1.84
N ARG A 218 17.76 10.23 -1.24
CA ARG A 218 18.80 9.46 -1.94
C ARG A 218 18.27 8.12 -2.48
N GLY A 219 17.40 7.44 -1.71
CA GLY A 219 16.74 6.21 -2.16
C GLY A 219 15.82 6.44 -3.35
N ALA A 220 15.04 7.52 -3.32
CA ALA A 220 14.17 7.91 -4.43
C ALA A 220 14.96 8.26 -5.71
N GLN A 221 16.06 8.99 -5.57
CA GLN A 221 16.96 9.31 -6.68
C GLN A 221 17.59 8.04 -7.30
N LYS A 222 17.99 7.07 -6.46
CA LYS A 222 18.49 5.77 -6.96
C LYS A 222 17.42 4.95 -7.66
N ALA A 223 16.17 5.02 -7.19
CA ALA A 223 15.05 4.35 -7.86
C ALA A 223 14.79 4.98 -9.25
N LEU A 224 14.84 6.30 -9.36
CA LEU A 224 14.76 7.03 -10.63
C LEU A 224 15.91 6.64 -11.56
N GLU A 225 17.15 6.61 -11.06
CA GLU A 225 18.35 6.21 -11.80
C GLU A 225 18.27 4.77 -12.32
N ALA A 226 17.65 3.87 -11.55
CA ALA A 226 17.42 2.49 -11.95
C ALA A 226 16.34 2.34 -13.05
N GLY A 227 15.57 3.39 -13.35
CA GLY A 227 14.51 3.36 -14.35
C GLY A 227 13.12 2.97 -13.80
N ALA A 228 12.89 3.08 -12.50
CA ALA A 228 11.57 2.84 -11.92
C ALA A 228 10.53 3.80 -12.52
N SER A 229 9.30 3.30 -12.69
CA SER A 229 8.14 4.11 -13.13
C SER A 229 7.45 4.78 -11.95
N ALA A 230 7.54 4.17 -10.77
CA ALA A 230 6.98 4.69 -9.54
C ALA A 230 7.78 4.22 -8.31
N ILE A 231 7.56 4.91 -7.20
CA ILE A 231 8.02 4.49 -5.87
C ILE A 231 6.86 4.42 -4.89
N VAL A 232 7.02 3.57 -3.86
CA VAL A 232 6.17 3.66 -2.67
C VAL A 232 7.04 4.14 -1.51
N VAL A 233 6.75 5.33 -0.99
CA VAL A 233 7.30 5.82 0.27
C VAL A 233 6.74 4.95 1.38
N SER A 234 7.61 4.12 1.96
CA SER A 234 7.18 3.02 2.84
C SER A 234 8.32 2.58 3.75
N ASN A 235 8.01 2.29 5.00
CA ASN A 235 8.85 1.57 5.95
C ASN A 235 8.23 0.20 6.31
N HIS A 236 7.45 -0.38 5.37
CA HIS A 236 6.76 -1.66 5.55
C HIS A 236 5.81 -1.68 6.77
N GLY A 237 5.22 -0.53 7.08
CA GLY A 237 4.36 -0.39 8.26
C GLY A 237 5.10 -0.60 9.60
N GLY A 238 6.42 -0.34 9.64
CA GLY A 238 7.27 -0.53 10.82
C GLY A 238 7.75 -1.96 11.04
N ARG A 239 7.68 -2.83 10.02
CA ARG A 239 7.99 -4.27 10.17
C ARG A 239 9.45 -4.63 9.84
N VAL A 240 10.16 -3.78 9.10
CA VAL A 240 11.53 -4.04 8.61
C VAL A 240 12.60 -3.40 9.48
N GLN A 241 12.34 -2.21 10.01
CA GLN A 241 13.25 -1.48 10.89
C GLN A 241 12.46 -0.70 11.93
N ASP A 242 12.88 -0.79 13.17
CA ASP A 242 12.35 0.02 14.26
C ASP A 242 13.06 1.39 14.35
N GLN A 243 12.45 2.35 15.05
CA GLN A 243 12.98 3.69 15.30
C GLN A 243 13.27 4.50 14.01
N CYS A 244 12.54 4.22 12.93
CA CYS A 244 12.55 5.03 11.72
C CYS A 244 11.57 6.20 11.82
N PRO A 245 11.78 7.26 11.03
CA PRO A 245 10.74 8.27 10.81
C PRO A 245 9.49 7.64 10.20
N SER A 246 8.34 8.31 10.33
CA SER A 246 7.12 7.93 9.63
C SER A 246 7.19 8.32 8.16
N THR A 247 6.31 7.74 7.36
CA THR A 247 6.18 8.09 5.95
C THR A 247 5.66 9.52 5.75
N ALA A 248 4.81 10.03 6.66
CA ALA A 248 4.36 11.42 6.64
C ALA A 248 5.51 12.43 6.77
N GLU A 249 6.54 12.10 7.58
CA GLU A 249 7.67 13.01 7.83
C GLU A 249 8.65 13.09 6.67
N VAL A 250 8.83 12.01 5.92
CA VAL A 250 9.82 11.96 4.82
C VAL A 250 9.23 12.26 3.45
N LEU A 251 7.91 12.13 3.30
CA LEU A 251 7.22 12.28 2.02
C LEU A 251 7.47 13.65 1.36
N PRO A 252 7.37 14.81 2.07
CA PRO A 252 7.54 16.12 1.41
C PRO A 252 8.90 16.26 0.73
N ALA A 253 9.99 15.92 1.43
CA ALA A 253 11.34 16.03 0.88
C ALA A 253 11.59 15.08 -0.31
N ILE A 254 10.97 13.89 -0.27
CA ILE A 254 11.05 12.93 -1.38
C ILE A 254 10.27 13.47 -2.58
N ALA A 255 9.06 14.00 -2.35
CA ALA A 255 8.24 14.59 -3.40
C ALA A 255 8.92 15.79 -4.07
N ASP A 256 9.56 16.66 -3.29
CA ASP A 256 10.32 17.80 -3.81
C ASP A 256 11.51 17.36 -4.70
N ALA A 257 12.12 16.21 -4.42
CA ALA A 257 13.28 15.73 -5.15
C ALA A 257 12.95 15.01 -6.46
N VAL A 258 11.87 14.24 -6.50
CA VAL A 258 11.54 13.34 -7.63
C VAL A 258 10.10 13.49 -8.17
N GLY A 259 9.29 14.36 -7.59
CA GLY A 259 7.94 14.65 -8.08
C GLY A 259 7.93 15.09 -9.54
N GLY A 260 6.93 14.65 -10.30
CA GLY A 260 6.81 14.87 -11.74
C GLY A 260 7.78 14.02 -12.60
N LYS A 261 8.75 13.32 -11.99
CA LYS A 261 9.65 12.37 -12.67
C LYS A 261 9.31 10.91 -12.40
N LEU A 262 8.69 10.66 -11.25
CA LEU A 262 8.19 9.36 -10.80
C LEU A 262 6.77 9.53 -10.27
N THR A 263 5.93 8.52 -10.44
CA THR A 263 4.71 8.42 -9.64
C THR A 263 5.10 8.09 -8.20
N ILE A 264 4.59 8.87 -7.25
CA ILE A 264 4.88 8.72 -5.83
C ILE A 264 3.66 8.18 -5.10
N LEU A 265 3.73 6.95 -4.67
CA LEU A 265 2.74 6.36 -3.77
C LEU A 265 3.28 6.37 -2.33
N VAL A 266 2.39 6.31 -1.35
CA VAL A 266 2.78 6.24 0.06
C VAL A 266 1.92 5.23 0.82
N ASP A 267 2.53 4.54 1.79
CA ASP A 267 1.81 3.68 2.74
C ASP A 267 2.20 3.98 4.19
N GLY A 268 1.65 3.22 5.13
CA GLY A 268 2.02 3.31 6.55
C GLY A 268 1.21 4.35 7.33
N GLY A 269 0.21 3.89 8.07
CA GLY A 269 -0.52 4.72 9.02
C GLY A 269 -1.83 5.32 8.53
N LEU A 270 -2.07 5.44 7.24
CA LEU A 270 -3.29 6.00 6.64
C LEU A 270 -4.53 5.14 6.95
N ARG A 271 -5.65 5.78 7.34
CA ARG A 271 -6.86 5.06 7.79
C ARG A 271 -8.18 5.61 7.25
N ASN A 272 -8.22 6.85 6.82
CA ASN A 272 -9.42 7.54 6.39
C ASN A 272 -9.14 8.44 5.18
N GLY A 273 -10.19 9.02 4.59
CA GLY A 273 -10.07 9.90 3.44
C GLY A 273 -9.33 11.20 3.73
N THR A 274 -9.41 11.69 4.96
CA THR A 274 -8.64 12.85 5.40
C THR A 274 -7.14 12.58 5.40
N ASP A 275 -6.70 11.38 5.84
CA ASP A 275 -5.28 11.00 5.74
C ASP A 275 -4.83 10.89 4.28
N ILE A 276 -5.71 10.44 3.38
CA ILE A 276 -5.43 10.40 1.93
C ILE A 276 -5.23 11.81 1.39
N PHE A 277 -6.14 12.75 1.70
CA PHE A 277 -6.00 14.16 1.33
C PHE A 277 -4.64 14.75 1.77
N LYS A 278 -4.25 14.50 3.03
CA LYS A 278 -2.96 14.95 3.56
C LYS A 278 -1.79 14.38 2.77
N ALA A 279 -1.85 13.10 2.41
CA ALA A 279 -0.81 12.45 1.64
C ALA A 279 -0.66 13.07 0.24
N LEU A 280 -1.77 13.35 -0.44
CA LEU A 280 -1.78 14.01 -1.73
C LEU A 280 -1.23 15.45 -1.61
N ALA A 281 -1.67 16.21 -0.62
CA ALA A 281 -1.18 17.56 -0.37
C ALA A 281 0.32 17.61 -0.04
N LEU A 282 0.88 16.57 0.60
CA LEU A 282 2.31 16.41 0.86
C LEU A 282 3.11 15.91 -0.36
N GLY A 283 2.44 15.67 -1.49
CA GLY A 283 3.07 15.37 -2.78
C GLY A 283 3.08 13.90 -3.18
N ALA A 284 2.24 13.06 -2.58
CA ALA A 284 1.95 11.74 -3.13
C ALA A 284 0.91 11.84 -4.27
N ASP A 285 0.99 10.95 -5.26
CA ASP A 285 -0.02 10.78 -6.30
C ASP A 285 -1.12 9.80 -5.88
N GLY A 286 -0.83 8.89 -4.93
CA GLY A 286 -1.80 7.95 -4.42
C GLY A 286 -1.30 7.22 -3.17
N VAL A 287 -2.17 6.39 -2.58
CA VAL A 287 -1.89 5.74 -1.29
C VAL A 287 -2.15 4.24 -1.33
N LEU A 288 -1.36 3.48 -0.52
CA LEU A 288 -1.64 2.08 -0.24
C LEU A 288 -2.14 1.92 1.20
N ILE A 289 -3.22 1.18 1.37
CA ILE A 289 -3.81 0.86 2.67
C ILE A 289 -3.82 -0.65 2.83
N GLY A 290 -3.10 -1.17 3.84
CA GLY A 290 -2.95 -2.62 4.04
C GLY A 290 -3.97 -3.19 5.02
N ARG A 291 -3.68 -3.11 6.33
CA ARG A 291 -4.43 -3.77 7.41
C ARG A 291 -5.97 -3.56 7.39
N PRO A 292 -6.50 -2.36 7.09
CA PRO A 292 -7.94 -2.18 6.95
C PRO A 292 -8.57 -3.08 5.88
N PHE A 293 -7.93 -3.28 4.73
CA PHE A 293 -8.45 -4.19 3.70
C PHE A 293 -8.53 -5.64 4.19
N VAL A 294 -7.54 -6.12 4.97
CA VAL A 294 -7.62 -7.46 5.58
C VAL A 294 -8.86 -7.58 6.47
N THR A 295 -9.06 -6.60 7.34
CA THR A 295 -10.23 -6.59 8.24
C THR A 295 -11.54 -6.64 7.45
N MET A 296 -11.62 -5.90 6.33
CA MET A 296 -12.80 -5.91 5.48
C MET A 296 -13.03 -7.24 4.76
N VAL A 297 -11.97 -7.88 4.25
CA VAL A 297 -12.07 -9.22 3.65
C VAL A 297 -12.50 -10.24 4.71
N TYR A 298 -11.88 -10.21 5.90
CA TYR A 298 -12.20 -11.18 6.95
C TYR A 298 -13.64 -11.04 7.47
N GLY A 299 -14.15 -9.83 7.64
CA GLY A 299 -15.48 -9.58 8.16
C GLY A 299 -16.60 -9.53 7.12
N GLY A 300 -16.28 -9.15 5.88
CA GLY A 300 -17.26 -8.88 4.83
C GLY A 300 -17.13 -9.73 3.56
N GLY A 301 -16.11 -10.62 3.48
CA GLY A 301 -15.84 -11.37 2.27
C GLY A 301 -15.71 -10.45 1.05
N ALA A 302 -16.30 -10.83 -0.06
CA ALA A 302 -16.26 -10.07 -1.31
C ALA A 302 -16.91 -8.66 -1.24
N GLN A 303 -17.80 -8.41 -0.29
CA GLN A 303 -18.42 -7.09 -0.11
C GLN A 303 -17.51 -6.10 0.63
N GLY A 304 -16.62 -6.62 1.49
CA GLY A 304 -15.84 -5.82 2.44
C GLY A 304 -14.96 -4.76 1.78
N PRO A 305 -14.11 -5.09 0.80
CA PRO A 305 -13.25 -4.10 0.14
C PRO A 305 -14.04 -2.95 -0.49
N GLY A 306 -15.15 -3.24 -1.16
CA GLY A 306 -16.01 -2.20 -1.78
C GLY A 306 -16.63 -1.24 -0.75
N VAL A 307 -17.00 -1.74 0.43
CA VAL A 307 -17.50 -0.88 1.54
C VAL A 307 -16.40 0.06 2.01
N LEU A 308 -15.17 -0.43 2.17
CA LEU A 308 -14.04 0.41 2.57
C LEU A 308 -13.70 1.47 1.52
N VAL A 309 -13.65 1.09 0.24
CA VAL A 309 -13.35 2.02 -0.85
C VAL A 309 -14.36 3.15 -0.89
N LYS A 310 -15.65 2.84 -0.85
CA LYS A 310 -16.73 3.87 -0.83
C LYS A 310 -16.59 4.81 0.37
N LYS A 311 -16.30 4.26 1.55
CA LYS A 311 -16.07 5.07 2.76
C LYS A 311 -14.89 6.02 2.58
N LEU A 312 -13.73 5.51 2.16
CA LEU A 312 -12.51 6.31 1.98
C LEU A 312 -12.68 7.38 0.90
N GLN A 313 -13.36 7.04 -0.20
CA GLN A 313 -13.64 7.96 -1.31
C GLN A 313 -14.58 9.09 -0.86
N ALA A 314 -15.65 8.76 -0.12
CA ALA A 314 -16.58 9.77 0.40
C ALA A 314 -15.89 10.72 1.37
N GLU A 315 -15.05 10.21 2.28
CA GLU A 315 -14.28 11.03 3.23
C GLU A 315 -13.23 11.91 2.53
N LEU A 316 -12.59 11.40 1.46
CA LEU A 316 -11.67 12.19 0.64
C LEU A 316 -12.42 13.33 -0.05
N ALA A 317 -13.54 13.03 -0.70
CA ALA A 317 -14.36 14.03 -1.39
C ALA A 317 -14.90 15.11 -0.43
N ASP A 318 -15.35 14.71 0.75
CA ASP A 318 -15.78 15.63 1.81
C ASP A 318 -14.64 16.56 2.24
N THR A 319 -13.45 15.99 2.49
CA THR A 319 -12.27 16.79 2.85
C THR A 319 -11.85 17.74 1.71
N MET A 320 -11.90 17.30 0.46
CA MET A 320 -11.62 18.14 -0.71
C MET A 320 -12.60 19.32 -0.78
N ALA A 321 -13.89 19.06 -0.61
CA ALA A 321 -14.92 20.11 -0.58
C ALA A 321 -14.67 21.16 0.51
N MET A 322 -14.28 20.71 1.71
CA MET A 322 -13.95 21.60 2.85
C MET A 322 -12.67 22.40 2.65
N CYS A 323 -11.85 22.07 1.67
CA CYS A 323 -10.61 22.77 1.32
C CYS A 323 -10.69 23.51 -0.03
N GLY A 324 -11.85 23.49 -0.70
CA GLY A 324 -12.04 24.16 -1.98
C GLY A 324 -11.32 23.48 -3.15
N ALA A 325 -11.05 22.17 -3.07
CA ALA A 325 -10.46 21.37 -4.16
C ALA A 325 -11.55 20.52 -4.82
N HIS A 326 -11.74 20.66 -6.13
CA HIS A 326 -12.76 19.92 -6.90
C HIS A 326 -12.18 18.75 -7.70
N SER A 327 -10.85 18.70 -7.83
CA SER A 327 -10.10 17.61 -8.46
C SER A 327 -8.83 17.31 -7.67
N LEU A 328 -8.22 16.14 -7.91
CA LEU A 328 -6.96 15.79 -7.25
C LEU A 328 -5.82 16.77 -7.61
N ALA A 329 -5.85 17.34 -8.81
CA ALA A 329 -4.85 18.31 -9.27
C ALA A 329 -4.91 19.66 -8.54
N GLU A 330 -6.04 19.97 -7.91
CA GLU A 330 -6.22 21.20 -7.13
C GLU A 330 -5.74 21.04 -5.68
N ILE A 331 -5.44 19.83 -5.22
CA ILE A 331 -4.91 19.60 -3.87
C ILE A 331 -3.48 20.13 -3.80
N ARG A 332 -3.22 21.07 -2.88
CA ARG A 332 -1.94 21.75 -2.73
C ARG A 332 -1.44 21.69 -1.29
N ARG A 333 -0.13 21.87 -1.13
CA ARG A 333 0.54 21.82 0.17
C ARG A 333 0.09 22.93 1.12
N ASP A 334 -0.26 24.11 0.61
CA ASP A 334 -0.78 25.24 1.41
C ASP A 334 -2.18 24.98 2.01
N MET A 335 -2.86 23.91 1.57
CA MET A 335 -4.06 23.38 2.24
C MET A 335 -3.74 22.61 3.53
N LEU A 336 -2.47 22.57 3.93
CA LEU A 336 -2.01 22.01 5.20
C LEU A 336 -1.42 23.11 6.09
N PHE A 337 -1.73 23.07 7.38
CA PHE A 337 -1.25 24.04 8.35
C PHE A 337 0.26 23.86 8.61
N GLY A 338 1.03 24.92 8.39
CA GLY A 338 2.48 24.94 8.64
C GLY A 338 3.35 24.35 7.51
N TYR A 339 2.79 24.12 6.31
CA TYR A 339 3.51 23.61 5.15
C TYR A 339 3.59 24.61 4.00
#